data_2541e504a3fcd38904fffae548d735fc
#
_entry.id   2541e504a3fcd38904fffae548d735fc
#
_cell.length_a   1.000
_cell.length_b   1.000
_cell.length_c   1.000
_cell.angle_alpha   90.00
_cell.angle_beta   90.00
_cell.angle_gamma   90.00
#
_symmetry.space_group_name_H-M   'P 1'
#
loop_
_entity.id
_entity.type
_entity.pdbx_description
1 polymer ?
#
loop_
_entity_poly.entity_id
_entity_poly.type
_entity_poly.pdbx_seq_one_letter_code
_entity_poly.pdbx_strand_id
1 'polypeptide(L)'
;MKNYKVITPLFPTYTQIKAMMKAVSGYSLKSVRSMITAIFEQTGTPQNPVDWSEPDLWINERLSGEDAEIALRIWQTDNHILNPRHSYGCYLFLNYPLFDLMASTADDCWTPTVRGERFLQDDDETLRWLDDQEGLIQLLELLAGREISRRADLLPEWQAFLHQHSKFASDRSAKSTLYSRLYNLIDRQLAAREGMSYRITDAGREWLTQALPTQQADPRKELLEAVKRYNAQQKELLREQLSTMNPYKFEHLVAQLLEAMGYEQVEVTKASGDKGVDVVGKVQVGITTITEVVQVKRMQNTINRPLIDQLRGALPYHKAIRGTLITTGRFAAKCAEAALYPGAAPITLIDGDRLLELLIENNVGIRRSNAVELLDVDLQLFDELEIE
;
A
#
# COMPACT_ATOMS: atom_id res chain seq x y z
N MET A 1 1.54 5.82 -0.77
CA MET A 1 1.45 4.34 -0.72
C MET A 1 2.68 3.77 -1.40
N LYS A 2 3.32 2.70 -0.87
CA LYS A 2 4.37 2.00 -1.62
C LYS A 2 3.74 1.42 -2.89
N ASN A 3 4.30 1.76 -4.05
CA ASN A 3 3.88 1.18 -5.32
C ASN A 3 4.45 -0.25 -5.37
N TYR A 4 3.66 -1.24 -4.99
CA TYR A 4 4.10 -2.64 -5.01
C TYR A 4 4.06 -3.16 -6.44
N LYS A 5 5.12 -3.85 -6.82
CA LYS A 5 5.21 -4.69 -8.03
C LYS A 5 5.09 -6.16 -7.63
N VAL A 6 4.85 -7.06 -8.60
CA VAL A 6 4.63 -8.48 -8.32
C VAL A 6 3.48 -8.64 -7.31
N ILE A 7 2.30 -8.18 -7.70
CA ILE A 7 1.14 -8.09 -6.82
C ILE A 7 0.28 -9.35 -6.83
N THR A 8 0.46 -10.22 -7.81
CA THR A 8 -0.26 -11.50 -7.88
C THR A 8 0.64 -12.67 -7.49
N PRO A 9 0.27 -13.48 -6.48
CA PRO A 9 1.04 -14.66 -6.09
C PRO A 9 0.93 -15.81 -7.10
N LEU A 10 -0.24 -15.94 -7.72
CA LEU A 10 -0.53 -16.88 -8.82
C LEU A 10 -0.56 -16.07 -10.11
N PHE A 11 0.35 -16.36 -11.01
CA PHE A 11 0.51 -15.62 -12.25
C PHE A 11 0.40 -16.58 -13.44
N PRO A 12 -0.78 -16.66 -14.09
CA PRO A 12 -0.98 -17.45 -15.30
C PRO A 12 -0.26 -16.84 -16.49
N THR A 13 -0.19 -17.58 -17.60
CA THR A 13 0.29 -16.96 -18.84
C THR A 13 -0.74 -15.98 -19.39
N TYR A 14 -0.28 -15.00 -20.17
CA TYR A 14 -1.20 -14.04 -20.80
C TYR A 14 -2.16 -14.74 -21.77
N THR A 15 -1.72 -15.80 -22.42
CA THR A 15 -2.55 -16.65 -23.26
C THR A 15 -3.71 -17.27 -22.46
N GLN A 16 -3.44 -17.80 -21.26
CA GLN A 16 -4.48 -18.33 -20.36
C GLN A 16 -5.43 -17.24 -19.85
N ILE A 17 -4.89 -16.05 -19.50
CA ILE A 17 -5.70 -14.92 -19.05
C ILE A 17 -6.65 -14.46 -20.15
N LYS A 18 -6.18 -14.33 -21.39
CA LYS A 18 -7.00 -13.97 -22.55
C LYS A 18 -8.10 -15.00 -22.84
N ALA A 19 -7.78 -16.29 -22.79
CA ALA A 19 -8.76 -17.35 -22.91
C ALA A 19 -9.85 -17.26 -21.84
N MET A 20 -9.46 -17.00 -20.58
CA MET A 20 -10.42 -16.77 -19.50
C MET A 20 -11.30 -15.56 -19.77
N MET A 21 -10.74 -14.41 -20.18
CA MET A 21 -11.50 -13.20 -20.51
C MET A 21 -12.56 -13.45 -21.55
N LYS A 22 -12.20 -14.10 -22.66
CA LYS A 22 -13.13 -14.48 -23.75
C LYS A 22 -14.24 -15.41 -23.24
N ALA A 23 -13.86 -16.39 -22.44
CA ALA A 23 -14.79 -17.40 -21.95
C ALA A 23 -15.83 -16.83 -21.00
N VAL A 24 -15.43 -15.95 -20.07
CA VAL A 24 -16.30 -15.43 -19.01
C VAL A 24 -17.01 -14.13 -19.37
N SER A 25 -16.69 -13.54 -20.50
CA SER A 25 -17.35 -12.32 -20.96
C SER A 25 -18.84 -12.55 -21.18
N GLY A 26 -19.67 -11.71 -20.54
CA GLY A 26 -21.13 -11.80 -20.55
C GLY A 26 -21.75 -12.55 -19.37
N TYR A 27 -20.98 -13.27 -18.56
CA TYR A 27 -21.45 -13.82 -17.29
C TYR A 27 -21.27 -12.82 -16.16
N SER A 28 -22.03 -12.98 -15.06
CA SER A 28 -21.80 -12.15 -13.88
C SER A 28 -20.51 -12.55 -13.16
N LEU A 29 -19.86 -11.58 -12.51
CA LEU A 29 -18.70 -11.87 -11.66
C LEU A 29 -19.04 -12.88 -10.56
N LYS A 30 -20.31 -12.85 -10.07
CA LYS A 30 -20.84 -13.78 -9.09
C LYS A 30 -20.90 -15.21 -9.63
N SER A 31 -21.39 -15.40 -10.86
CA SER A 31 -21.47 -16.70 -11.51
C SER A 31 -20.07 -17.30 -11.76
N VAL A 32 -19.12 -16.49 -12.23
CA VAL A 32 -17.73 -16.95 -12.39
C VAL A 32 -17.12 -17.37 -11.06
N ARG A 33 -17.40 -16.65 -10.00
CA ARG A 33 -16.94 -17.00 -8.65
C ARG A 33 -17.62 -18.27 -8.11
N SER A 34 -18.91 -18.45 -8.41
CA SER A 34 -19.65 -19.67 -8.05
C SER A 34 -19.00 -20.89 -8.66
N MET A 35 -18.76 -20.87 -9.97
CA MET A 35 -18.09 -21.96 -10.69
C MET A 35 -16.74 -22.32 -10.08
N ILE A 36 -15.88 -21.32 -9.79
CA ILE A 36 -14.58 -21.55 -9.15
C ILE A 36 -14.76 -22.22 -7.79
N THR A 37 -15.70 -21.76 -6.99
CA THR A 37 -16.00 -22.31 -5.66
C THR A 37 -16.47 -23.75 -5.79
N ALA A 38 -17.40 -24.02 -6.71
CA ALA A 38 -17.92 -25.35 -6.97
C ALA A 38 -16.81 -26.34 -7.38
N ILE A 39 -15.81 -25.90 -8.16
CA ILE A 39 -14.64 -26.72 -8.49
C ILE A 39 -13.77 -26.99 -7.24
N PHE A 40 -13.54 -25.97 -6.39
CA PHE A 40 -12.76 -26.15 -5.16
C PHE A 40 -13.41 -27.09 -4.14
N GLU A 41 -14.74 -27.12 -4.11
CA GLU A 41 -15.51 -27.99 -3.22
C GLU A 41 -15.48 -29.47 -3.67
N GLN A 42 -15.04 -29.77 -4.90
CA GLN A 42 -14.86 -31.15 -5.36
C GLN A 42 -13.67 -31.79 -4.66
N THR A 43 -13.97 -32.57 -3.63
CA THR A 43 -12.95 -33.29 -2.85
C THR A 43 -13.04 -34.78 -3.13
N GLY A 44 -11.89 -35.38 -3.44
CA GLY A 44 -11.76 -36.85 -3.48
C GLY A 44 -11.28 -37.38 -2.13
N THR A 45 -11.40 -38.70 -1.94
CA THR A 45 -10.74 -39.40 -0.85
C THR A 45 -9.43 -40.02 -1.35
N PRO A 46 -8.48 -40.40 -0.46
CA PRO A 46 -7.27 -41.12 -0.86
C PRO A 46 -7.56 -42.42 -1.60
N GLN A 47 -8.71 -43.06 -1.30
CA GLN A 47 -9.16 -44.31 -1.94
C GLN A 47 -9.91 -44.07 -3.23
N ASN A 48 -10.49 -42.89 -3.43
CA ASN A 48 -11.20 -42.48 -4.64
C ASN A 48 -10.87 -41.01 -4.96
N PRO A 49 -9.66 -40.73 -5.48
CA PRO A 49 -9.24 -39.38 -5.85
C PRO A 49 -10.07 -38.87 -7.04
N VAL A 50 -10.25 -37.56 -7.12
CA VAL A 50 -10.86 -36.96 -8.30
C VAL A 50 -9.88 -37.01 -9.46
N ASP A 51 -10.31 -37.60 -10.56
CA ASP A 51 -9.58 -37.55 -11.81
C ASP A 51 -9.88 -36.24 -12.54
N TRP A 52 -8.86 -35.39 -12.67
CA TRP A 52 -8.93 -34.07 -13.31
C TRP A 52 -8.36 -34.09 -14.74
N SER A 53 -7.97 -35.25 -15.26
CA SER A 53 -7.26 -35.38 -16.54
C SER A 53 -8.15 -35.05 -17.73
N GLU A 54 -9.44 -35.37 -17.65
CA GLU A 54 -10.40 -35.21 -18.74
C GLU A 54 -11.51 -34.22 -18.38
N PRO A 55 -11.33 -32.90 -18.68
CA PRO A 55 -12.29 -31.87 -18.32
C PRO A 55 -13.70 -32.10 -18.87
N ASP A 56 -13.84 -32.59 -20.08
CA ASP A 56 -15.16 -32.90 -20.68
C ASP A 56 -15.97 -33.90 -19.85
N LEU A 57 -15.30 -34.85 -19.18
CA LEU A 57 -15.96 -35.83 -18.33
C LEU A 57 -16.25 -35.25 -16.94
N TRP A 58 -15.22 -34.80 -16.24
CA TRP A 58 -15.41 -34.37 -14.84
C TRP A 58 -16.29 -33.14 -14.70
N ILE A 59 -16.33 -32.23 -15.70
CA ILE A 59 -17.22 -31.07 -15.67
C ILE A 59 -18.68 -31.54 -15.65
N ASN A 60 -19.04 -32.39 -16.57
CA ASN A 60 -20.41 -32.88 -16.69
C ASN A 60 -20.85 -33.79 -15.54
N GLU A 61 -19.91 -34.54 -14.95
CA GLU A 61 -20.18 -35.41 -13.81
C GLU A 61 -20.31 -34.66 -12.46
N ARG A 62 -19.63 -33.53 -12.31
CA ARG A 62 -19.41 -32.91 -11.01
C ARG A 62 -19.96 -31.51 -10.87
N LEU A 63 -20.20 -30.82 -11.96
CA LEU A 63 -20.80 -29.51 -11.99
C LEU A 63 -22.18 -29.57 -12.63
N SER A 64 -23.02 -28.58 -12.36
CA SER A 64 -24.36 -28.49 -12.93
C SER A 64 -24.75 -27.03 -13.20
N GLY A 65 -25.77 -26.84 -14.07
CA GLY A 65 -26.30 -25.52 -14.39
C GLY A 65 -25.24 -24.58 -14.96
N GLU A 66 -25.27 -23.33 -14.54
CA GLU A 66 -24.38 -22.27 -15.04
C GLU A 66 -22.91 -22.52 -14.70
N ASP A 67 -22.61 -23.17 -13.55
CA ASP A 67 -21.23 -23.52 -13.18
C ASP A 67 -20.60 -24.51 -14.20
N ALA A 68 -21.37 -25.51 -14.66
CA ALA A 68 -20.91 -26.43 -15.69
C ALA A 68 -20.75 -25.73 -17.04
N GLU A 69 -21.68 -24.87 -17.41
CA GLU A 69 -21.65 -24.10 -18.65
C GLU A 69 -20.41 -23.21 -18.73
N ILE A 70 -20.13 -22.42 -17.68
CA ILE A 70 -18.93 -21.57 -17.63
C ILE A 70 -17.66 -22.41 -17.69
N ALA A 71 -17.58 -23.50 -16.94
CA ALA A 71 -16.42 -24.39 -16.94
C ALA A 71 -16.18 -24.99 -18.32
N LEU A 72 -17.22 -25.50 -19.02
CA LEU A 72 -17.11 -26.02 -20.39
C LEU A 72 -16.65 -24.92 -21.36
N ARG A 73 -17.20 -23.72 -21.25
CA ARG A 73 -16.83 -22.59 -22.10
C ARG A 73 -15.36 -22.20 -21.91
N ILE A 74 -14.85 -22.20 -20.67
CA ILE A 74 -13.42 -21.99 -20.39
C ILE A 74 -12.58 -23.08 -21.05
N TRP A 75 -12.99 -24.35 -20.92
CA TRP A 75 -12.27 -25.49 -21.50
C TRP A 75 -12.22 -25.43 -23.01
N GLN A 76 -13.33 -25.09 -23.67
CA GLN A 76 -13.46 -25.06 -25.13
C GLN A 76 -12.83 -23.81 -25.77
N THR A 77 -12.56 -22.76 -24.99
CA THR A 77 -12.00 -21.53 -25.53
C THR A 77 -10.52 -21.72 -25.92
N ASP A 78 -10.16 -21.19 -27.11
CA ASP A 78 -8.80 -21.16 -27.63
C ASP A 78 -8.10 -22.56 -27.61
N ASN A 79 -8.82 -23.61 -28.00
CA ASN A 79 -8.27 -24.95 -28.14
C ASN A 79 -7.76 -25.60 -26.84
N HIS A 80 -8.54 -25.49 -25.76
CA HIS A 80 -8.26 -26.16 -24.48
C HIS A 80 -7.01 -25.59 -23.74
N ILE A 81 -6.63 -24.34 -23.99
CA ILE A 81 -5.45 -23.69 -23.38
C ILE A 81 -5.58 -23.61 -21.87
N LEU A 82 -6.79 -23.41 -21.34
CA LEU A 82 -7.04 -23.25 -19.91
C LEU A 82 -7.95 -24.37 -19.38
N ASN A 83 -7.39 -25.24 -18.55
CA ASN A 83 -8.21 -26.17 -17.77
C ASN A 83 -8.95 -25.39 -16.66
N PRO A 84 -10.29 -25.50 -16.56
CA PRO A 84 -11.07 -24.80 -15.53
C PRO A 84 -10.59 -25.06 -14.09
N ARG A 85 -10.03 -26.24 -13.84
CA ARG A 85 -9.40 -26.57 -12.55
C ARG A 85 -8.29 -25.59 -12.15
N HIS A 86 -7.64 -24.96 -13.11
CA HIS A 86 -6.53 -24.01 -12.92
C HIS A 86 -6.91 -22.56 -13.21
N SER A 87 -8.20 -22.25 -13.38
CA SER A 87 -8.70 -20.92 -13.75
C SER A 87 -8.63 -19.87 -12.61
N TYR A 88 -8.45 -20.32 -11.36
CA TYR A 88 -8.44 -19.41 -10.20
C TYR A 88 -7.37 -18.31 -10.30
N GLY A 89 -6.18 -18.62 -10.79
CA GLY A 89 -5.13 -17.63 -11.01
C GLY A 89 -5.55 -16.54 -12.01
N CYS A 90 -6.19 -16.96 -13.13
CA CYS A 90 -6.73 -16.04 -14.12
C CYS A 90 -7.83 -15.15 -13.53
N TYR A 91 -8.76 -15.74 -12.77
CA TYR A 91 -9.81 -15.00 -12.07
C TYR A 91 -9.24 -13.93 -11.14
N LEU A 92 -8.24 -14.28 -10.30
CA LEU A 92 -7.61 -13.32 -9.41
C LEU A 92 -6.94 -12.17 -10.16
N PHE A 93 -6.25 -12.49 -11.26
CA PHE A 93 -5.58 -11.49 -12.09
C PHE A 93 -6.59 -10.54 -12.73
N LEU A 94 -7.65 -11.07 -13.33
CA LEU A 94 -8.70 -10.28 -13.98
C LEU A 94 -9.52 -9.42 -13.01
N ASN A 95 -9.71 -9.91 -11.79
CA ASN A 95 -10.46 -9.18 -10.76
C ASN A 95 -9.57 -8.21 -9.94
N TYR A 96 -8.29 -8.05 -10.32
CA TYR A 96 -7.41 -7.14 -9.59
C TYR A 96 -7.65 -5.69 -10.06
N PRO A 97 -8.12 -4.78 -9.15
CA PRO A 97 -8.59 -3.45 -9.55
C PRO A 97 -7.53 -2.59 -10.25
N LEU A 98 -6.23 -2.79 -9.93
CA LEU A 98 -5.15 -2.01 -10.55
C LEU A 98 -5.01 -2.32 -12.04
N PHE A 99 -5.26 -3.57 -12.46
CA PHE A 99 -5.10 -3.95 -13.85
C PHE A 99 -6.22 -3.43 -14.74
N ASP A 100 -7.41 -3.26 -14.17
CA ASP A 100 -8.58 -2.70 -14.87
C ASP A 100 -8.82 -3.38 -16.22
N LEU A 101 -8.81 -4.72 -16.24
CA LEU A 101 -9.00 -5.49 -17.47
C LEU A 101 -10.46 -5.89 -17.70
N MET A 102 -11.21 -6.06 -16.62
CA MET A 102 -12.62 -6.45 -16.66
C MET A 102 -13.44 -5.57 -15.71
N ALA A 103 -14.66 -5.23 -16.08
CA ALA A 103 -15.60 -4.49 -15.26
C ALA A 103 -17.01 -5.09 -15.36
N SER A 104 -17.83 -4.93 -14.31
CA SER A 104 -19.23 -5.29 -14.36
C SER A 104 -20.06 -4.15 -15.00
N THR A 105 -20.90 -4.50 -15.95
CA THR A 105 -21.87 -3.57 -16.58
C THR A 105 -23.08 -3.33 -15.66
N ALA A 106 -23.97 -2.42 -16.08
CA ALA A 106 -25.23 -2.19 -15.39
C ALA A 106 -26.13 -3.44 -15.30
N ASP A 107 -26.02 -4.34 -16.27
CA ASP A 107 -26.73 -5.62 -16.33
C ASP A 107 -26.01 -6.75 -15.56
N ASP A 108 -25.07 -6.40 -14.70
CA ASP A 108 -24.23 -7.34 -13.91
C ASP A 108 -23.39 -8.31 -14.77
N CYS A 109 -23.14 -7.97 -16.03
CA CYS A 109 -22.26 -8.76 -16.90
C CYS A 109 -20.80 -8.33 -16.75
N TRP A 110 -19.89 -9.28 -16.56
CA TRP A 110 -18.46 -9.01 -16.49
C TRP A 110 -17.88 -8.97 -17.90
N THR A 111 -17.37 -7.81 -18.32
CA THR A 111 -16.92 -7.55 -19.69
C THR A 111 -15.56 -6.88 -19.71
N PRO A 112 -14.78 -7.03 -20.78
CA PRO A 112 -13.51 -6.31 -20.93
C PRO A 112 -13.73 -4.78 -20.88
N THR A 113 -12.81 -4.09 -20.18
CA THR A 113 -12.67 -2.62 -20.25
C THR A 113 -11.94 -2.22 -21.53
N VAL A 114 -11.78 -0.92 -21.77
CA VAL A 114 -10.93 -0.42 -22.86
C VAL A 114 -9.51 -0.98 -22.79
N ARG A 115 -8.92 -1.06 -21.59
CA ARG A 115 -7.61 -1.70 -21.38
C ARG A 115 -7.66 -3.20 -21.59
N GLY A 116 -8.74 -3.85 -21.17
CA GLY A 116 -8.97 -5.27 -21.42
C GLY A 116 -9.04 -5.60 -22.89
N GLU A 117 -9.72 -4.80 -23.71
CA GLU A 117 -9.76 -4.95 -25.16
C GLU A 117 -8.36 -4.78 -25.80
N ARG A 118 -7.59 -3.78 -25.37
CA ARG A 118 -6.21 -3.61 -25.81
C ARG A 118 -5.34 -4.82 -25.44
N PHE A 119 -5.51 -5.36 -24.23
CA PHE A 119 -4.81 -6.56 -23.79
C PHE A 119 -5.17 -7.78 -24.65
N LEU A 120 -6.44 -7.96 -25.02
CA LEU A 120 -6.89 -9.04 -25.92
C LEU A 120 -6.27 -8.92 -27.34
N GLN A 121 -6.00 -7.70 -27.78
CA GLN A 121 -5.42 -7.39 -29.10
C GLN A 121 -3.89 -7.38 -29.11
N ASP A 122 -3.22 -7.82 -28.04
CA ASP A 122 -1.77 -7.79 -27.91
C ASP A 122 -1.14 -6.38 -28.01
N ASP A 123 -1.87 -5.35 -27.56
CA ASP A 123 -1.36 -4.00 -27.56
C ASP A 123 -0.07 -3.87 -26.72
N ASP A 124 1.01 -3.49 -27.37
CA ASP A 124 2.35 -3.45 -26.77
C ASP A 124 2.43 -2.55 -25.54
N GLU A 125 1.76 -1.41 -25.54
CA GLU A 125 1.75 -0.48 -24.41
C GLU A 125 1.11 -1.13 -23.17
N THR A 126 -0.03 -1.77 -23.37
CA THR A 126 -0.75 -2.48 -22.31
C THR A 126 0.06 -3.66 -21.77
N LEU A 127 0.66 -4.46 -22.67
CA LEU A 127 1.48 -5.61 -22.28
C LEU A 127 2.72 -5.17 -21.49
N ARG A 128 3.42 -4.12 -21.93
CA ARG A 128 4.61 -3.59 -21.23
C ARG A 128 4.27 -3.03 -19.86
N TRP A 129 3.14 -2.34 -19.75
CA TRP A 129 2.68 -1.84 -18.48
C TRP A 129 2.40 -2.98 -17.50
N LEU A 130 1.71 -4.04 -17.93
CA LEU A 130 1.48 -5.23 -17.12
C LEU A 130 2.79 -5.94 -16.76
N ASP A 131 3.73 -6.05 -17.70
CA ASP A 131 5.04 -6.63 -17.51
C ASP A 131 5.85 -5.87 -16.43
N ASP A 132 5.76 -4.54 -16.42
CA ASP A 132 6.38 -3.72 -15.37
C ASP A 132 5.71 -3.93 -14.01
N GLN A 133 4.36 -3.96 -13.96
CA GLN A 133 3.63 -4.17 -12.71
C GLN A 133 3.92 -5.56 -12.09
N GLU A 134 4.12 -6.58 -12.92
CA GLU A 134 4.33 -7.95 -12.47
C GLU A 134 5.81 -8.39 -12.47
N GLY A 135 6.74 -7.44 -12.70
CA GLY A 135 8.18 -7.67 -12.59
C GLY A 135 8.80 -8.49 -13.73
N LEU A 136 8.08 -8.66 -14.85
CA LEU A 136 8.59 -9.40 -16.01
C LEU A 136 9.74 -8.66 -16.70
N ILE A 137 9.68 -7.32 -16.73
CA ILE A 137 10.80 -6.48 -17.24
C ILE A 137 12.06 -6.74 -16.42
N GLN A 138 11.95 -6.68 -15.07
CA GLN A 138 13.08 -6.97 -14.19
C GLN A 138 13.65 -8.38 -14.42
N LEU A 139 12.79 -9.35 -14.63
CA LEU A 139 13.23 -10.73 -14.88
C LEU A 139 13.93 -10.88 -16.24
N LEU A 140 13.45 -10.17 -17.27
CA LEU A 140 14.15 -10.11 -18.57
C LEU A 140 15.51 -9.42 -18.46
N GLU A 141 15.65 -8.34 -17.67
CA GLU A 141 16.95 -7.70 -17.38
C GLU A 141 17.91 -8.67 -16.70
N LEU A 142 17.47 -9.44 -15.71
CA LEU A 142 18.27 -10.47 -15.05
C LEU A 142 18.73 -11.55 -16.03
N LEU A 143 17.89 -11.95 -16.97
CA LEU A 143 18.26 -12.91 -18.02
C LEU A 143 19.20 -12.29 -19.05
N ALA A 144 19.01 -11.01 -19.42
CA ALA A 144 19.85 -10.32 -20.41
C ALA A 144 21.29 -10.11 -19.93
N GLY A 145 21.49 -9.96 -18.62
CA GLY A 145 22.80 -9.84 -17.99
C GLY A 145 23.61 -11.15 -17.94
N ARG A 146 23.03 -12.26 -18.43
CA ARG A 146 23.63 -13.60 -18.37
C ARG A 146 23.41 -14.33 -19.71
N GLU A 147 24.38 -15.18 -20.08
CA GLU A 147 24.25 -15.98 -21.29
C GLU A 147 23.19 -17.08 -21.07
N ILE A 148 23.28 -17.77 -19.94
CA ILE A 148 22.35 -18.81 -19.52
C ILE A 148 22.28 -18.84 -17.97
N SER A 149 21.13 -19.15 -17.40
CA SER A 149 20.92 -19.17 -15.95
C SER A 149 19.99 -20.31 -15.52
N ARG A 150 20.27 -20.91 -14.38
CA ARG A 150 19.31 -21.78 -13.69
C ARG A 150 18.44 -20.94 -12.77
N ARG A 151 17.28 -21.47 -12.38
CA ARG A 151 16.41 -20.78 -11.39
C ARG A 151 17.14 -20.44 -10.07
N ALA A 152 18.05 -21.30 -9.64
CA ALA A 152 18.83 -21.06 -8.43
C ALA A 152 19.74 -19.82 -8.56
N ASP A 153 20.24 -19.54 -9.77
CA ASP A 153 21.13 -18.41 -10.04
C ASP A 153 20.37 -17.08 -10.11
N LEU A 154 19.10 -17.12 -10.51
CA LEU A 154 18.20 -15.96 -10.60
C LEU A 154 17.52 -15.63 -9.26
N LEU A 155 17.33 -16.62 -8.40
CA LEU A 155 16.53 -16.51 -7.19
C LEU A 155 17.03 -15.44 -6.20
N PRO A 156 18.34 -15.29 -5.92
CA PRO A 156 18.81 -14.29 -4.96
C PRO A 156 18.48 -12.85 -5.38
N GLU A 157 18.69 -12.50 -6.65
CA GLU A 157 18.42 -11.16 -7.17
C GLU A 157 16.91 -10.91 -7.31
N TRP A 158 16.17 -11.92 -7.73
CA TRP A 158 14.71 -11.87 -7.73
C TRP A 158 14.15 -11.64 -6.34
N GLN A 159 14.66 -12.34 -5.33
CA GLN A 159 14.24 -12.17 -3.94
C GLN A 159 14.59 -10.78 -3.40
N ALA A 160 15.78 -10.25 -3.73
CA ALA A 160 16.18 -8.88 -3.38
C ALA A 160 15.22 -7.84 -3.99
N PHE A 161 14.82 -8.02 -5.25
CA PHE A 161 13.81 -7.19 -5.90
C PHE A 161 12.45 -7.28 -5.19
N LEU A 162 11.98 -8.48 -4.83
CA LEU A 162 10.73 -8.65 -4.10
C LEU A 162 10.74 -7.99 -2.72
N HIS A 163 11.85 -8.04 -2.00
CA HIS A 163 11.97 -7.36 -0.69
C HIS A 163 11.78 -5.84 -0.79
N GLN A 164 12.20 -5.24 -1.91
CA GLN A 164 12.06 -3.81 -2.13
C GLN A 164 10.68 -3.43 -2.67
N HIS A 165 10.10 -4.26 -3.54
CA HIS A 165 8.97 -3.89 -4.39
C HIS A 165 7.72 -4.75 -4.23
N SER A 166 7.71 -5.80 -3.39
CA SER A 166 6.58 -6.71 -3.26
C SER A 166 6.25 -7.06 -1.81
N LYS A 167 5.05 -7.61 -1.60
CA LYS A 167 4.65 -8.25 -0.34
C LYS A 167 5.01 -9.75 -0.32
N PHE A 168 5.43 -10.32 -1.44
CA PHE A 168 5.68 -11.76 -1.62
C PHE A 168 7.17 -12.12 -1.57
N ALA A 169 7.87 -11.64 -0.52
CA ALA A 169 9.32 -11.78 -0.39
C ALA A 169 9.80 -13.00 0.41
N SER A 170 8.89 -13.86 0.91
CA SER A 170 9.30 -15.11 1.57
C SER A 170 9.93 -16.08 0.57
N ASP A 171 10.83 -16.94 1.01
CA ASP A 171 11.51 -17.94 0.16
C ASP A 171 10.54 -18.77 -0.70
N ARG A 172 9.45 -19.20 -0.10
CA ARG A 172 8.41 -19.96 -0.80
C ARG A 172 7.75 -19.12 -1.89
N SER A 173 7.37 -17.89 -1.57
CA SER A 173 6.73 -16.97 -2.50
C SER A 173 7.69 -16.56 -3.61
N ALA A 174 8.96 -16.28 -3.29
CA ALA A 174 9.97 -15.91 -4.27
C ALA A 174 10.19 -17.01 -5.31
N LYS A 175 10.27 -18.27 -4.88
CA LYS A 175 10.39 -19.43 -5.79
C LYS A 175 9.15 -19.57 -6.68
N SER A 176 7.96 -19.42 -6.12
CA SER A 176 6.70 -19.56 -6.86
C SER A 176 6.52 -18.42 -7.86
N THR A 177 6.76 -17.18 -7.45
CA THR A 177 6.61 -16.00 -8.32
C THR A 177 7.65 -15.98 -9.43
N LEU A 178 8.90 -16.38 -9.18
CA LEU A 178 9.93 -16.54 -10.20
C LEU A 178 9.51 -17.57 -11.26
N TYR A 179 9.03 -18.74 -10.82
CA TYR A 179 8.65 -19.81 -11.73
C TYR A 179 7.51 -19.37 -12.65
N SER A 180 6.44 -18.81 -12.10
CA SER A 180 5.26 -18.43 -12.88
C SER A 180 5.57 -17.34 -13.91
N ARG A 181 6.45 -16.40 -13.58
CA ARG A 181 6.85 -15.32 -14.51
C ARG A 181 7.78 -15.82 -15.60
N LEU A 182 8.74 -16.69 -15.26
CA LEU A 182 9.54 -17.38 -16.31
C LEU A 182 8.65 -18.14 -17.27
N TYR A 183 7.61 -18.82 -16.77
CA TYR A 183 6.69 -19.55 -17.60
C TYR A 183 5.89 -18.63 -18.54
N ASN A 184 5.44 -17.47 -18.07
CA ASN A 184 4.78 -16.45 -18.90
C ASN A 184 5.73 -15.90 -19.99
N LEU A 185 6.99 -15.61 -19.65
CA LEU A 185 7.97 -15.14 -20.63
C LEU A 185 8.27 -16.20 -21.72
N ILE A 186 8.27 -17.48 -21.35
CA ILE A 186 8.46 -18.59 -22.30
C ILE A 186 7.25 -18.73 -23.21
N ASP A 187 6.05 -18.67 -22.67
CA ASP A 187 4.78 -18.74 -23.43
C ASP A 187 4.74 -17.65 -24.52
N ARG A 188 5.28 -16.44 -24.21
CA ARG A 188 5.39 -15.32 -25.15
C ARG A 188 6.67 -15.34 -25.98
N GLN A 189 7.48 -16.39 -25.92
CA GLN A 189 8.75 -16.52 -26.64
C GLN A 189 9.81 -15.44 -26.32
N LEU A 190 9.64 -14.68 -25.22
CA LEU A 190 10.61 -13.68 -24.75
C LEU A 190 11.78 -14.32 -23.98
N ALA A 191 11.57 -15.52 -23.46
CA ALA A 191 12.62 -16.35 -22.88
C ALA A 191 12.51 -17.77 -23.44
N ALA A 192 13.61 -18.51 -23.40
CA ALA A 192 13.65 -19.92 -23.77
C ALA A 192 14.15 -20.77 -22.60
N ARG A 193 13.67 -22.01 -22.52
CA ARG A 193 14.13 -22.99 -21.55
C ARG A 193 14.87 -24.11 -22.26
N GLU A 194 16.09 -24.41 -21.80
CA GLU A 194 16.93 -25.50 -22.27
C GLU A 194 17.27 -26.42 -21.08
N GLY A 195 16.55 -27.55 -20.98
CA GLY A 195 16.63 -28.41 -19.82
C GLY A 195 16.23 -27.74 -18.51
N MET A 196 17.20 -27.47 -17.63
CA MET A 196 16.99 -26.78 -16.35
C MET A 196 17.39 -25.31 -16.38
N SER A 197 17.85 -24.82 -17.52
CA SER A 197 18.38 -23.47 -17.70
C SER A 197 17.44 -22.60 -18.53
N TYR A 198 17.59 -21.29 -18.39
CA TYR A 198 16.80 -20.26 -19.04
C TYR A 198 17.72 -19.23 -19.68
N ARG A 199 17.33 -18.72 -20.82
CA ARG A 199 18.00 -17.61 -21.51
C ARG A 199 16.97 -16.65 -22.09
N ILE A 200 17.38 -15.41 -22.28
CA ILE A 200 16.58 -14.45 -23.04
C ILE A 200 16.68 -14.79 -24.54
N THR A 201 15.60 -14.59 -25.28
CA THR A 201 15.57 -14.72 -26.74
C THR A 201 15.90 -13.38 -27.41
N ASP A 202 16.05 -13.37 -28.74
CA ASP A 202 16.21 -12.14 -29.50
C ASP A 202 14.96 -11.28 -29.41
N ALA A 203 13.76 -11.88 -29.47
CA ALA A 203 12.51 -11.18 -29.22
C ALA A 203 12.43 -10.58 -27.80
N GLY A 204 12.96 -11.28 -26.79
CA GLY A 204 13.02 -10.74 -25.42
C GLY A 204 13.99 -9.57 -25.30
N ARG A 205 15.12 -9.60 -26.01
CA ARG A 205 16.07 -8.46 -26.07
C ARG A 205 15.45 -7.27 -26.78
N GLU A 206 14.78 -7.48 -27.90
CA GLU A 206 14.05 -6.45 -28.62
C GLU A 206 12.96 -5.85 -27.74
N TRP A 207 12.21 -6.70 -27.02
CA TRP A 207 11.20 -6.26 -26.05
C TRP A 207 11.77 -5.36 -24.94
N LEU A 208 12.97 -5.62 -24.45
CA LEU A 208 13.67 -4.76 -23.50
C LEU A 208 14.15 -3.44 -24.10
N THR A 209 14.63 -3.45 -25.35
CA THR A 209 15.21 -2.25 -26.01
C THR A 209 14.15 -1.28 -26.48
N GLN A 210 12.99 -1.78 -26.83
CA GLN A 210 11.84 -0.91 -27.02
C GLN A 210 11.49 -0.32 -25.66
N ALA A 211 11.96 0.90 -25.40
CA ALA A 211 11.70 1.59 -24.14
C ALA A 211 10.25 1.32 -23.74
N LEU A 212 10.04 0.95 -22.47
CA LEU A 212 8.74 1.21 -21.85
C LEU A 212 8.38 2.59 -22.35
N PRO A 213 7.21 2.82 -23.00
CA PRO A 213 6.75 4.17 -23.22
C PRO A 213 6.96 4.78 -21.85
N THR A 214 7.91 5.69 -21.77
CA THR A 214 8.22 6.36 -20.52
C THR A 214 6.83 6.67 -20.04
N GLN A 215 6.36 6.03 -18.93
CA GLN A 215 5.20 6.58 -18.31
C GLN A 215 5.63 8.02 -18.26
N GLN A 216 5.04 8.86 -19.09
CA GLN A 216 5.27 10.29 -18.96
C GLN A 216 4.92 10.47 -17.53
N ALA A 217 5.98 10.54 -16.74
CA ALA A 217 5.90 10.42 -15.31
C ALA A 217 4.92 11.51 -15.00
N ASP A 218 3.71 11.16 -14.58
CA ASP A 218 2.62 12.11 -14.45
C ASP A 218 3.24 13.28 -13.69
N PRO A 219 3.53 14.41 -14.35
CA PRO A 219 4.31 15.50 -13.74
C PRO A 219 3.67 15.95 -12.44
N ARG A 220 2.34 15.74 -12.33
CA ARG A 220 1.56 15.96 -11.12
C ARG A 220 1.93 14.96 -10.02
N LYS A 221 2.08 13.69 -10.37
CA LYS A 221 2.47 12.64 -9.42
C LYS A 221 3.91 12.83 -8.95
N GLU A 222 4.84 13.13 -9.86
CA GLU A 222 6.23 13.43 -9.50
C GLU A 222 6.33 14.66 -8.61
N LEU A 223 5.58 15.72 -8.91
CA LEU A 223 5.52 16.92 -8.10
C LEU A 223 4.99 16.61 -6.70
N LEU A 224 3.90 15.87 -6.58
CA LEU A 224 3.32 15.49 -5.30
C LEU A 224 4.27 14.60 -4.47
N GLU A 225 5.00 13.69 -5.11
CA GLU A 225 6.01 12.88 -4.44
C GLU A 225 7.24 13.70 -4.03
N ALA A 226 7.66 14.66 -4.85
CA ALA A 226 8.75 15.59 -4.51
C ALA A 226 8.37 16.48 -3.30
N VAL A 227 7.14 17.03 -3.30
CA VAL A 227 6.61 17.80 -2.16
C VAL A 227 6.55 16.94 -0.89
N LYS A 228 6.07 15.70 -1.01
CA LYS A 228 6.03 14.75 0.11
C LYS A 228 7.41 14.48 0.70
N ARG A 229 8.42 14.23 -0.16
CA ARG A 229 9.81 14.01 0.26
C ARG A 229 10.39 15.25 0.94
N TYR A 230 10.19 16.41 0.35
CA TYR A 230 10.64 17.68 0.92
C TYR A 230 10.02 17.94 2.31
N ASN A 231 8.72 17.79 2.44
CA ASN A 231 8.03 17.98 3.72
C ASN A 231 8.47 16.96 4.78
N ALA A 232 8.76 15.70 4.38
CA ALA A 232 9.31 14.70 5.28
C ALA A 232 10.71 15.11 5.78
N GLN A 233 11.56 15.65 4.92
CA GLN A 233 12.88 16.17 5.31
C GLN A 233 12.74 17.37 6.28
N GLN A 234 11.81 18.29 6.03
CA GLN A 234 11.55 19.42 6.94
C GLN A 234 11.04 18.94 8.30
N LYS A 235 10.21 17.90 8.33
CA LYS A 235 9.74 17.27 9.57
C LYS A 235 10.91 16.67 10.38
N GLU A 236 11.86 16.02 9.73
CA GLU A 236 13.07 15.49 10.41
C GLU A 236 13.99 16.59 10.89
N LEU A 237 14.17 17.67 10.13
CA LEU A 237 14.93 18.84 10.58
C LEU A 237 14.28 19.48 11.82
N LEU A 238 12.95 19.61 11.85
CA LEU A 238 12.24 20.10 13.03
C LEU A 238 12.48 19.18 14.23
N ARG A 239 12.41 17.85 14.04
CA ARG A 239 12.70 16.86 15.08
C ARG A 239 14.12 17.03 15.65
N GLU A 240 15.09 17.21 14.78
CA GLU A 240 16.49 17.42 15.18
C GLU A 240 16.64 18.72 15.99
N GLN A 241 16.05 19.83 15.54
CA GLN A 241 16.05 21.09 16.27
C GLN A 241 15.43 20.95 17.65
N LEU A 242 14.30 20.27 17.80
CA LEU A 242 13.67 20.02 19.09
C LEU A 242 14.56 19.18 20.02
N SER A 243 15.25 18.17 19.46
CA SER A 243 16.12 17.27 20.23
C SER A 243 17.36 17.96 20.79
N THR A 244 17.87 18.97 20.10
CA THR A 244 19.09 19.73 20.46
C THR A 244 18.80 21.06 21.15
N MET A 245 17.55 21.54 21.11
CA MET A 245 17.13 22.82 21.65
C MET A 245 17.43 22.94 23.17
N ASN A 246 17.81 24.15 23.62
CA ASN A 246 17.97 24.41 25.04
C ASN A 246 16.62 24.17 25.81
N PRO A 247 16.64 23.51 26.99
CA PRO A 247 15.41 23.18 27.72
C PRO A 247 14.48 24.39 27.97
N TYR A 248 14.99 25.50 28.38
CA TYR A 248 14.17 26.73 28.59
C TYR A 248 13.54 27.26 27.31
N LYS A 249 14.26 27.16 26.17
CA LYS A 249 13.68 27.55 24.88
C LYS A 249 12.60 26.56 24.46
N PHE A 250 12.73 25.29 24.84
CA PHE A 250 11.73 24.26 24.56
C PHE A 250 10.44 24.50 25.37
N GLU A 251 10.54 24.92 26.65
CA GLU A 251 9.38 25.32 27.45
C GLU A 251 8.65 26.52 26.81
N HIS A 252 9.40 27.54 26.34
CA HIS A 252 8.82 28.67 25.62
C HIS A 252 8.17 28.30 24.30
N LEU A 253 8.77 27.36 23.55
CA LEU A 253 8.16 26.82 22.31
C LEU A 253 6.82 26.14 22.60
N VAL A 254 6.75 25.36 23.69
CA VAL A 254 5.50 24.74 24.13
C VAL A 254 4.48 25.76 24.56
N ALA A 255 4.88 26.82 25.25
CA ALA A 255 3.99 27.94 25.57
C ALA A 255 3.40 28.57 24.31
N GLN A 256 4.23 28.87 23.30
CA GLN A 256 3.76 29.36 21.99
C GLN A 256 2.81 28.37 21.28
N LEU A 257 3.08 27.07 21.39
CA LEU A 257 2.18 26.08 20.86
C LEU A 257 0.81 26.12 21.54
N LEU A 258 0.76 26.21 22.87
CA LEU A 258 -0.50 26.32 23.61
C LEU A 258 -1.27 27.59 23.21
N GLU A 259 -0.60 28.74 23.09
CA GLU A 259 -1.22 29.98 22.61
C GLU A 259 -1.80 29.82 21.20
N ALA A 260 -1.04 29.18 20.28
CA ALA A 260 -1.51 28.90 18.93
C ALA A 260 -2.70 27.90 18.88
N MET A 261 -2.81 27.03 19.89
CA MET A 261 -3.95 26.13 20.10
C MET A 261 -5.16 26.79 20.79
N GLY A 262 -5.10 28.07 21.08
CA GLY A 262 -6.19 28.84 21.71
C GLY A 262 -6.20 28.81 23.22
N TYR A 263 -5.09 28.47 23.87
CA TYR A 263 -4.95 28.68 25.32
C TYR A 263 -4.69 30.17 25.64
N GLU A 264 -5.28 30.63 26.71
CA GLU A 264 -5.14 31.96 27.21
C GLU A 264 -4.29 31.98 28.50
N GLN A 265 -3.72 33.15 28.84
CA GLN A 265 -2.93 33.32 30.05
C GLN A 265 -1.86 32.23 30.21
N VAL A 266 -1.14 31.99 29.12
CA VAL A 266 -0.07 30.99 29.11
C VAL A 266 1.17 31.57 29.76
N GLU A 267 1.68 30.91 30.78
CA GLU A 267 2.85 31.34 31.56
C GLU A 267 3.85 30.20 31.68
N VAL A 268 5.12 30.48 31.38
CA VAL A 268 6.24 29.57 31.70
C VAL A 268 6.61 29.80 33.16
N THR A 269 6.63 28.73 33.94
CA THR A 269 6.88 28.79 35.37
C THR A 269 8.36 29.08 35.69
N LYS A 270 8.64 29.61 36.89
CA LYS A 270 10.02 29.80 37.33
C LYS A 270 10.60 28.50 37.86
N ALA A 271 11.84 28.18 37.51
CA ALA A 271 12.53 26.94 37.86
C ALA A 271 12.63 26.63 39.37
N SER A 272 12.37 27.60 40.25
CA SER A 272 12.37 27.40 41.70
C SER A 272 10.94 27.33 42.25
N GLY A 273 10.51 26.11 42.66
CA GLY A 273 9.22 25.89 43.33
C GLY A 273 8.06 25.48 42.42
N ASP A 274 8.35 25.14 41.16
CA ASP A 274 7.40 24.79 40.13
C ASP A 274 6.77 23.38 40.30
N LYS A 275 7.25 22.58 41.26
CA LYS A 275 6.80 21.20 41.50
C LYS A 275 6.89 20.32 40.25
N GLY A 276 7.74 20.70 39.29
CA GLY A 276 7.92 19.97 38.02
C GLY A 276 6.88 20.34 36.95
N VAL A 277 6.20 21.46 37.08
CA VAL A 277 5.33 22.07 36.05
C VAL A 277 6.13 23.14 35.33
N ASP A 278 6.17 23.08 34.00
CA ASP A 278 6.97 23.99 33.19
C ASP A 278 6.12 25.09 32.53
N VAL A 279 4.85 24.80 32.20
CA VAL A 279 3.91 25.75 31.60
C VAL A 279 2.53 25.60 32.24
N VAL A 280 1.86 26.74 32.46
CA VAL A 280 0.45 26.78 32.90
C VAL A 280 -0.32 27.59 31.88
N GLY A 281 -1.50 27.13 31.51
CA GLY A 281 -2.38 27.82 30.58
C GLY A 281 -3.84 27.62 30.93
N LYS A 282 -4.71 28.48 30.43
CA LYS A 282 -6.16 28.32 30.55
C LYS A 282 -6.79 28.08 29.20
N VAL A 283 -7.71 27.12 29.13
CA VAL A 283 -8.47 26.84 27.93
C VAL A 283 -9.96 26.85 28.23
N GLN A 284 -10.74 27.42 27.31
CA GLN A 284 -12.20 27.39 27.39
C GLN A 284 -12.73 26.10 26.77
N VAL A 285 -13.50 25.34 27.57
CA VAL A 285 -14.17 24.11 27.11
C VAL A 285 -15.68 24.31 27.30
N GLY A 286 -16.38 24.60 26.22
CA GLY A 286 -17.77 25.06 26.29
C GLY A 286 -17.89 26.37 27.04
N ILE A 287 -18.62 26.39 28.16
CA ILE A 287 -18.80 27.56 29.02
C ILE A 287 -17.82 27.63 30.21
N THR A 288 -16.92 26.63 30.35
CA THR A 288 -16.05 26.50 31.51
C THR A 288 -14.60 26.79 31.12
N THR A 289 -13.93 27.62 31.88
CA THR A 289 -12.48 27.83 31.75
C THR A 289 -11.76 26.84 32.64
N ILE A 290 -10.86 26.10 32.07
CA ILE A 290 -10.05 25.07 32.74
C ILE A 290 -8.61 25.51 32.80
N THR A 291 -7.99 25.39 33.98
CA THR A 291 -6.55 25.53 34.14
C THR A 291 -5.90 24.18 33.83
N GLU A 292 -4.94 24.18 32.94
CA GLU A 292 -4.12 23.04 32.58
C GLU A 292 -2.64 23.31 32.88
N VAL A 293 -1.96 22.33 33.42
CA VAL A 293 -0.52 22.39 33.65
C VAL A 293 0.19 21.45 32.68
N VAL A 294 1.31 21.89 32.19
CA VAL A 294 2.13 21.16 31.25
C VAL A 294 3.52 20.93 31.81
N GLN A 295 3.95 19.70 31.82
CA GLN A 295 5.34 19.34 32.08
C GLN A 295 6.00 18.91 30.77
N VAL A 296 7.22 19.39 30.56
CA VAL A 296 7.97 19.18 29.32
C VAL A 296 9.25 18.41 29.64
N LYS A 297 9.49 17.34 28.91
CA LYS A 297 10.70 16.54 29.07
C LYS A 297 11.40 16.33 27.72
N ARG A 298 12.47 17.11 27.50
CA ARG A 298 13.34 16.92 26.35
C ARG A 298 14.26 15.70 26.60
N MET A 299 13.76 14.52 26.28
CA MET A 299 14.45 13.26 26.46
C MET A 299 14.28 12.38 25.21
N GLN A 300 15.36 11.77 24.74
CA GLN A 300 15.31 10.74 23.69
C GLN A 300 14.90 9.36 24.23
N ASN A 301 15.01 9.17 25.56
CA ASN A 301 14.69 7.92 26.22
C ASN A 301 13.17 7.79 26.47
N THR A 302 12.75 6.56 26.73
CA THR A 302 11.36 6.24 27.08
C THR A 302 10.99 6.79 28.45
N ILE A 303 9.89 7.52 28.54
CA ILE A 303 9.32 8.02 29.79
C ILE A 303 8.53 6.92 30.49
N ASN A 304 8.71 6.83 31.80
CA ASN A 304 8.07 5.85 32.68
C ASN A 304 7.04 6.51 33.62
N ARG A 305 6.16 5.67 34.20
CA ARG A 305 5.05 6.04 35.06
C ARG A 305 5.35 7.07 36.17
N PRO A 306 6.50 7.07 36.87
CA PRO A 306 6.72 8.00 38.00
C PRO A 306 6.55 9.48 37.64
N LEU A 307 6.88 9.90 36.41
CA LEU A 307 6.67 11.29 35.97
C LEU A 307 5.19 11.64 35.84
N ILE A 308 4.34 10.70 35.46
CA ILE A 308 2.89 10.89 35.38
C ILE A 308 2.31 11.10 36.77
N ASP A 309 2.71 10.27 37.75
CA ASP A 309 2.25 10.36 39.13
C ASP A 309 2.76 11.66 39.80
N GLN A 310 3.99 12.09 39.47
CA GLN A 310 4.56 13.37 39.91
C GLN A 310 3.76 14.56 39.37
N LEU A 311 3.49 14.60 38.06
CA LEU A 311 2.70 15.67 37.45
C LEU A 311 1.28 15.74 38.04
N ARG A 312 0.65 14.54 38.22
CA ARG A 312 -0.67 14.46 38.85
C ARG A 312 -0.66 15.02 40.27
N GLY A 313 0.38 14.75 41.03
CA GLY A 313 0.57 15.34 42.39
C GLY A 313 0.77 16.83 42.40
N ALA A 314 1.21 17.46 41.31
CA ALA A 314 1.41 18.89 41.18
C ALA A 314 0.11 19.67 40.84
N LEU A 315 -0.91 19.03 40.28
CA LEU A 315 -2.15 19.69 39.83
C LEU A 315 -2.81 20.57 40.89
N PRO A 316 -2.99 20.12 42.16
CA PRO A 316 -3.66 20.92 43.16
C PRO A 316 -2.94 22.26 43.52
N TYR A 317 -1.61 22.26 43.43
CA TYR A 317 -0.82 23.49 43.70
C TYR A 317 -1.11 24.60 42.69
N HIS A 318 -1.46 24.23 41.47
CA HIS A 318 -1.80 25.15 40.37
C HIS A 318 -3.31 25.30 40.17
N LYS A 319 -4.14 24.74 41.06
CA LYS A 319 -5.62 24.70 40.92
C LYS A 319 -6.06 24.13 39.56
N ALA A 320 -5.25 23.21 39.03
CA ALA A 320 -5.51 22.54 37.76
C ALA A 320 -6.28 21.23 37.97
N ILE A 321 -7.14 20.89 37.04
CA ILE A 321 -7.93 19.64 37.08
C ILE A 321 -7.43 18.60 36.11
N ARG A 322 -6.53 18.94 35.21
CA ARG A 322 -5.84 18.05 34.29
C ARG A 322 -4.43 18.53 34.01
N GLY A 323 -3.60 17.66 33.53
CA GLY A 323 -2.24 17.96 33.12
C GLY A 323 -1.85 17.33 31.82
N THR A 324 -0.84 17.84 31.16
CA THR A 324 -0.27 17.30 29.94
C THR A 324 1.23 17.09 30.13
N LEU A 325 1.71 15.88 29.81
CA LEU A 325 3.13 15.55 29.79
C LEU A 325 3.60 15.45 28.33
N ILE A 326 4.51 16.35 27.95
CA ILE A 326 5.06 16.45 26.60
C ILE A 326 6.51 15.95 26.61
N THR A 327 6.88 15.14 25.62
CA THR A 327 8.27 14.70 25.45
C THR A 327 8.70 14.69 24.00
N THR A 328 9.99 14.85 23.73
CA THR A 328 10.60 14.58 22.43
C THR A 328 10.84 13.09 22.18
N GLY A 329 10.74 12.25 23.22
CA GLY A 329 10.89 10.81 23.17
C GLY A 329 9.55 10.06 23.05
N ARG A 330 9.48 8.90 23.70
CA ARG A 330 8.31 8.03 23.70
C ARG A 330 7.88 7.67 25.12
N PHE A 331 6.64 7.20 25.26
CA PHE A 331 6.12 6.68 26.54
C PHE A 331 6.19 5.16 26.58
N ALA A 332 6.47 4.58 27.76
CA ALA A 332 6.36 3.16 28.00
C ALA A 332 4.87 2.72 27.91
N ALA A 333 4.63 1.46 27.52
CA ALA A 333 3.26 0.95 27.33
C ALA A 333 2.35 1.14 28.55
N LYS A 334 2.89 0.98 29.77
CA LYS A 334 2.14 1.18 31.03
C LYS A 334 1.81 2.63 31.37
N CYS A 335 2.34 3.60 30.62
CA CYS A 335 2.05 5.02 30.86
C CYS A 335 0.62 5.39 30.47
N ALA A 336 0.08 4.81 29.39
CA ALA A 336 -1.28 5.06 28.95
C ALA A 336 -2.33 4.67 30.02
N GLU A 337 -2.16 3.52 30.65
CA GLU A 337 -3.02 3.06 31.76
C GLU A 337 -2.89 3.97 32.98
N ALA A 338 -1.65 4.36 33.33
CA ALA A 338 -1.40 5.26 34.46
C ALA A 338 -1.96 6.66 34.22
N ALA A 339 -1.94 7.16 33.00
CA ALA A 339 -2.45 8.48 32.63
C ALA A 339 -3.96 8.60 32.80
N LEU A 340 -4.70 7.53 32.51
CA LEU A 340 -6.18 7.45 32.59
C LEU A 340 -6.67 6.63 33.78
N TYR A 341 -5.90 6.53 34.87
CA TYR A 341 -6.27 5.72 36.03
C TYR A 341 -7.62 6.16 36.61
N PRO A 342 -8.59 5.23 36.81
CA PRO A 342 -9.93 5.55 37.29
C PRO A 342 -9.89 6.25 38.66
N GLY A 343 -10.63 7.35 38.81
CA GLY A 343 -10.72 8.11 40.06
C GLY A 343 -9.57 9.09 40.30
N ALA A 344 -8.57 9.16 39.40
CA ALA A 344 -7.49 10.15 39.46
C ALA A 344 -7.64 11.20 38.35
N ALA A 345 -7.05 12.39 38.55
CA ALA A 345 -7.06 13.44 37.54
C ALA A 345 -6.36 12.94 36.25
N PRO A 346 -6.96 13.15 35.06
CA PRO A 346 -6.41 12.65 33.80
C PRO A 346 -5.13 13.40 33.42
N ILE A 347 -4.17 12.69 32.86
CA ILE A 347 -2.96 13.24 32.28
C ILE A 347 -2.93 12.92 30.80
N THR A 348 -2.81 13.93 29.95
CA THR A 348 -2.61 13.79 28.52
C THR A 348 -1.13 13.50 28.24
N LEU A 349 -0.86 12.55 27.35
CA LEU A 349 0.51 12.18 26.95
C LEU A 349 0.73 12.60 25.49
N ILE A 350 1.75 13.44 25.27
CA ILE A 350 2.16 13.89 23.93
C ILE A 350 3.62 13.49 23.73
N ASP A 351 3.83 12.49 22.90
CA ASP A 351 5.15 12.01 22.50
C ASP A 351 5.76 12.89 21.40
N GLY A 352 6.99 12.57 20.99
CA GLY A 352 7.70 13.35 19.97
C GLY A 352 7.01 13.36 18.61
N ASP A 353 6.32 12.30 18.22
CA ASP A 353 5.61 12.24 16.94
C ASP A 353 4.36 13.13 16.98
N ARG A 354 3.56 13.04 18.05
CA ARG A 354 2.38 13.88 18.22
C ARG A 354 2.73 15.36 18.45
N LEU A 355 3.82 15.64 19.14
CA LEU A 355 4.32 17.02 19.28
C LEU A 355 4.67 17.64 17.93
N LEU A 356 5.36 16.93 17.06
CA LEU A 356 5.68 17.40 15.71
C LEU A 356 4.42 17.68 14.88
N GLU A 357 3.41 16.82 14.98
CA GLU A 357 2.12 17.04 14.32
C GLU A 357 1.45 18.33 14.81
N LEU A 358 1.36 18.51 16.11
CA LEU A 358 0.74 19.69 16.71
C LEU A 358 1.48 20.99 16.32
N LEU A 359 2.81 20.98 16.29
CA LEU A 359 3.61 22.12 15.85
C LEU A 359 3.34 22.47 14.38
N ILE A 360 3.25 21.45 13.50
CA ILE A 360 2.96 21.65 12.08
C ILE A 360 1.51 22.11 11.86
N GLU A 361 0.55 21.52 12.54
CA GLU A 361 -0.87 21.89 12.48
C GLU A 361 -1.10 23.36 12.85
N ASN A 362 -0.39 23.84 13.88
CA ASN A 362 -0.52 25.18 14.43
C ASN A 362 0.51 26.19 13.88
N ASN A 363 1.31 25.81 12.88
CA ASN A 363 2.36 26.65 12.27
C ASN A 363 3.42 27.18 13.27
N VAL A 364 3.72 26.43 14.31
CA VAL A 364 4.76 26.78 15.30
C VAL A 364 6.06 26.09 14.92
N GLY A 365 7.14 26.88 14.77
CA GLY A 365 8.43 26.38 14.29
C GLY A 365 8.45 25.95 12.82
N ILE A 366 7.35 26.10 12.13
CA ILE A 366 7.17 25.81 10.70
C ILE A 366 6.55 27.04 10.01
N ARG A 367 6.97 27.28 8.76
CA ARG A 367 6.37 28.28 7.90
C ARG A 367 5.89 27.61 6.61
N ARG A 368 4.64 27.81 6.26
CA ARG A 368 4.13 27.41 4.93
C ARG A 368 4.62 28.42 3.90
N SER A 369 5.51 27.99 2.99
CA SER A 369 6.23 28.93 2.12
C SER A 369 5.53 29.18 0.77
N ASN A 370 5.06 28.15 0.09
CA ASN A 370 4.50 28.27 -1.27
C ASN A 370 3.24 27.42 -1.45
N ALA A 371 2.25 27.98 -2.16
CA ALA A 371 1.19 27.20 -2.79
C ALA A 371 1.61 26.91 -4.23
N VAL A 372 1.52 25.67 -4.67
CA VAL A 372 1.73 25.27 -6.07
C VAL A 372 0.37 25.21 -6.73
N GLU A 373 0.15 26.06 -7.73
CA GLU A 373 -1.05 26.06 -8.55
C GLU A 373 -0.89 25.00 -9.64
N LEU A 374 -1.87 24.12 -9.76
CA LEU A 374 -1.94 23.10 -10.83
C LEU A 374 -3.12 23.45 -11.72
N LEU A 375 -2.88 23.51 -13.03
CA LEU A 375 -3.89 23.77 -14.03
C LEU A 375 -4.23 22.44 -14.72
N ASP A 376 -5.50 22.09 -14.74
CA ASP A 376 -6.03 20.97 -15.52
C ASP A 376 -6.89 21.54 -16.67
N VAL A 377 -6.81 20.93 -17.86
CA VAL A 377 -7.65 21.29 -19.00
C VAL A 377 -9.05 20.74 -18.76
N ASP A 378 -10.05 21.60 -18.87
CA ASP A 378 -11.46 21.20 -18.85
C ASP A 378 -11.87 20.63 -20.21
N LEU A 379 -11.66 19.33 -20.40
CA LEU A 379 -11.97 18.65 -21.65
C LEU A 379 -13.48 18.65 -21.95
N GLN A 380 -14.35 18.69 -20.92
CA GLN A 380 -15.80 18.70 -21.13
C GLN A 380 -16.23 19.98 -21.85
N LEU A 381 -15.62 21.12 -21.55
CA LEU A 381 -15.90 22.37 -22.24
C LEU A 381 -15.59 22.27 -23.73
N PHE A 382 -14.51 21.58 -24.11
CA PHE A 382 -14.11 21.44 -25.53
C PHE A 382 -14.99 20.43 -26.25
N ASP A 383 -15.44 19.36 -25.61
CA ASP A 383 -16.37 18.38 -26.18
C ASP A 383 -17.77 19.02 -26.43
N GLU A 384 -18.20 19.96 -25.59
CA GLU A 384 -19.47 20.70 -25.78
C GLU A 384 -19.40 21.73 -26.91
N LEU A 385 -18.22 22.23 -27.29
CA LEU A 385 -18.01 23.21 -28.36
C LEU A 385 -17.88 22.58 -29.75
N GLU A 386 -17.73 21.26 -29.87
CA GLU A 386 -17.69 20.55 -31.16
C GLU A 386 -19.09 20.23 -31.75
N ILE A 387 -20.18 20.67 -31.07
CA ILE A 387 -21.56 20.45 -31.52
C ILE A 387 -22.18 21.74 -32.05
N GLU A 388 -21.59 22.35 -33.09
CA GLU A 388 -22.27 23.30 -33.98
C GLU A 388 -21.93 23.04 -35.46
#